data_9d2ac7a750b799b386e35f48d30f792c
#
_entry.id   9d2ac7a750b799b386e35f48d30f792c
#
_cell.length_a   1.000
_cell.length_b   1.000
_cell.length_c   1.000
_cell.angle_alpha   90.00
_cell.angle_beta   90.00
_cell.angle_gamma   90.00
#
_symmetry.space_group_name_H-M   'P 1'
#
loop_
_entity.id
_entity.type
_entity.pdbx_description
1 polymer ?
#
loop_
_entity_poly.entity_id
_entity_poly.type
_entity_poly.pdbx_seq_one_letter_code
_entity_poly.pdbx_strand_id
1 'polypeptide(L)'
;MSSRADGAVTTVGTVRVIVTGGGTGGHVYPALTTVNALREALAEQGRELEVVWVGARGKLEERVAGQAGIEFLPVATGKLRRAKNPLGMLTWTNIKDLARVPWGALQSVAIVRKRKPDVVVGFGGYVAVPVSVAAWLCRRPLVIHEQTVRLGLANRLLARMAKSTTVSSPSTLDLLPGRARKRAEVVGNPIRAELFGGDPGRAIAALALTGFDRNLPTVYVTGGAQGARQINNLVTDDLPWLLKQANVIHQCGATEITRVRETADQLSPDLKQHYHLAEFIGTELPDVFALADLVIARSGAGTISELAALGKPAILIPLASAAGSEQAFNARYLDENGAAKALLGEVTPADLRAAIATLLDTPAARTQMASNARTLGKPAAAQSLAALILRTAQ
;
A
#
# COMPACT_ATOMS: atom_id res chain seq x y z
N MET A 1 41.50 -41.58 21.84
CA MET A 1 41.01 -40.34 22.53
C MET A 1 40.27 -39.51 21.51
N SER A 2 38.96 -39.67 21.51
CA SER A 2 38.08 -38.99 20.56
C SER A 2 37.48 -37.74 21.28
N SER A 3 37.89 -36.57 20.82
CA SER A 3 37.36 -35.30 21.31
C SER A 3 35.98 -35.06 20.63
N ARG A 4 34.91 -35.27 21.36
CA ARG A 4 33.59 -34.76 20.98
C ARG A 4 33.60 -33.25 21.18
N ALA A 5 33.55 -32.54 20.04
CA ALA A 5 33.19 -31.14 20.06
C ALA A 5 31.67 -31.04 20.30
N ASP A 6 31.28 -30.76 21.51
CA ASP A 6 29.93 -30.29 21.88
C ASP A 6 29.73 -28.94 21.20
N GLY A 7 29.06 -28.94 20.07
CA GLY A 7 28.50 -27.74 19.49
C GLY A 7 27.37 -27.26 20.37
N ALA A 8 27.65 -26.29 21.23
CA ALA A 8 26.62 -25.56 21.95
C ALA A 8 25.67 -24.93 20.91
N VAL A 9 24.50 -25.53 20.75
CA VAL A 9 23.37 -24.92 20.06
C VAL A 9 22.96 -23.71 20.94
N THR A 10 23.44 -22.55 20.55
CA THR A 10 23.00 -21.28 21.13
C THR A 10 21.50 -21.23 20.94
N THR A 11 20.74 -21.25 22.02
CA THR A 11 19.28 -21.07 22.01
C THR A 11 18.99 -19.70 21.40
N VAL A 12 18.58 -19.74 20.15
CA VAL A 12 18.25 -18.59 19.32
C VAL A 12 17.02 -17.92 19.92
N GLY A 13 17.16 -16.70 20.42
CA GLY A 13 16.06 -15.98 21.05
C GLY A 13 14.92 -15.70 20.08
N THR A 14 13.70 -16.12 20.45
CA THR A 14 12.48 -15.81 19.73
C THR A 14 12.07 -14.35 19.93
N VAL A 15 11.74 -13.63 18.86
CA VAL A 15 11.16 -12.29 18.94
C VAL A 15 9.64 -12.38 18.75
N ARG A 16 8.89 -11.85 19.73
CA ARG A 16 7.43 -11.86 19.74
C ARG A 16 6.89 -10.52 19.28
N VAL A 17 6.14 -10.52 18.18
CA VAL A 17 5.59 -9.30 17.58
C VAL A 17 4.07 -9.41 17.49
N ILE A 18 3.37 -8.40 17.98
CA ILE A 18 1.96 -8.18 17.62
C ILE A 18 1.91 -7.14 16.52
N VAL A 19 1.27 -7.49 15.40
CA VAL A 19 0.98 -6.59 14.30
C VAL A 19 -0.49 -6.24 14.30
N THR A 20 -0.82 -4.97 14.11
CA THR A 20 -2.19 -4.50 14.01
C THR A 20 -2.33 -3.41 12.95
N GLY A 21 -3.39 -3.50 12.19
CA GLY A 21 -3.71 -2.60 11.09
C GLY A 21 -4.74 -3.26 10.19
N GLY A 22 -5.63 -2.49 9.63
CA GLY A 22 -6.70 -3.07 8.83
C GLY A 22 -7.66 -2.05 8.24
N GLY A 23 -8.75 -2.56 7.71
CA GLY A 23 -9.81 -1.79 7.07
C GLY A 23 -9.55 -1.47 5.59
N THR A 24 -8.32 -1.37 5.14
CA THR A 24 -7.95 -1.15 3.72
C THR A 24 -6.66 -1.86 3.37
N GLY A 25 -6.45 -2.13 2.07
CA GLY A 25 -5.20 -2.71 1.57
C GLY A 25 -3.98 -1.85 1.88
N GLY A 26 -4.14 -0.52 1.96
CA GLY A 26 -3.06 0.41 2.30
C GLY A 26 -2.46 0.23 3.69
N HIS A 27 -3.17 -0.41 4.62
CA HIS A 27 -2.65 -0.77 5.94
C HIS A 27 -2.21 -2.23 6.02
N VAL A 28 -2.94 -3.12 5.32
CA VAL A 28 -2.75 -4.57 5.45
C VAL A 28 -1.51 -5.05 4.70
N TYR A 29 -1.33 -4.62 3.44
CA TYR A 29 -0.17 -5.08 2.65
C TYR A 29 1.18 -4.56 3.16
N PRO A 30 1.35 -3.28 3.56
CA PRO A 30 2.58 -2.85 4.21
C PRO A 30 2.89 -3.61 5.50
N ALA A 31 1.87 -3.97 6.27
CA ALA A 31 2.04 -4.80 7.47
C ALA A 31 2.57 -6.19 7.12
N LEU A 32 1.97 -6.87 6.12
CA LEU A 32 2.44 -8.17 5.65
C LEU A 32 3.87 -8.10 5.13
N THR A 33 4.17 -7.11 4.28
CA THR A 33 5.52 -6.91 3.72
C THR A 33 6.55 -6.71 4.85
N THR A 34 6.18 -5.95 5.90
CA THR A 34 7.04 -5.78 7.07
C THR A 34 7.25 -7.09 7.84
N VAL A 35 6.22 -7.92 8.00
CA VAL A 35 6.35 -9.23 8.64
C VAL A 35 7.30 -10.13 7.86
N ASN A 36 7.22 -10.12 6.52
CA ASN A 36 8.14 -10.89 5.69
C ASN A 36 9.60 -10.40 5.86
N ALA A 37 9.82 -9.09 5.83
CA ALA A 37 11.16 -8.52 6.08
C ALA A 37 11.68 -8.84 7.51
N LEU A 38 10.82 -8.90 8.52
CA LEU A 38 11.20 -9.34 9.86
C LEU A 38 11.59 -10.82 9.89
N ARG A 39 10.86 -11.68 9.17
CA ARG A 39 11.19 -13.12 9.06
C ARG A 39 12.58 -13.31 8.42
N GLU A 40 12.83 -12.62 7.31
CA GLU A 40 14.11 -12.64 6.62
C GLU A 40 15.26 -12.17 7.53
N ALA A 41 15.11 -10.98 8.13
CA ALA A 41 16.13 -10.39 8.99
C ALA A 41 16.44 -11.24 10.24
N LEU A 42 15.47 -11.94 10.81
CA LEU A 42 15.67 -12.82 11.96
C LEU A 42 16.26 -14.18 11.53
N ALA A 43 15.85 -14.71 10.38
CA ALA A 43 16.41 -15.94 9.83
C ALA A 43 17.92 -15.78 9.54
N GLU A 44 18.36 -14.64 9.00
CA GLU A 44 19.78 -14.30 8.82
C GLU A 44 20.58 -14.29 10.16
N GLN A 45 19.91 -13.95 11.25
CA GLN A 45 20.49 -13.97 12.60
C GLN A 45 20.35 -15.33 13.31
N GLY A 46 19.79 -16.33 12.63
CA GLY A 46 19.45 -17.63 13.21
C GLY A 46 18.39 -17.50 14.34
N ARG A 47 17.51 -16.53 14.35
CA ARG A 47 16.46 -16.26 15.32
C ARG A 47 15.08 -16.53 14.75
N GLU A 48 14.10 -16.77 15.62
CA GLU A 48 12.73 -17.03 15.23
C GLU A 48 11.82 -15.84 15.44
N LEU A 49 10.80 -15.68 14.57
CA LEU A 49 9.73 -14.72 14.71
C LEU A 49 8.43 -15.41 15.12
N GLU A 50 7.92 -15.07 16.31
CA GLU A 50 6.54 -15.36 16.69
C GLU A 50 5.70 -14.12 16.40
N VAL A 51 4.83 -14.19 15.41
CA VAL A 51 3.97 -13.05 15.00
C VAL A 51 2.50 -13.39 15.16
N VAL A 52 1.76 -12.45 15.74
CA VAL A 52 0.29 -12.52 15.87
C VAL A 52 -0.30 -11.27 15.23
N TRP A 53 -1.27 -11.44 14.36
CA TRP A 53 -2.04 -10.32 13.81
C TRP A 53 -3.31 -10.13 14.63
N VAL A 54 -3.48 -8.93 15.17
CA VAL A 54 -4.69 -8.56 15.91
C VAL A 54 -5.52 -7.59 15.07
N GLY A 55 -6.78 -7.97 14.79
CA GLY A 55 -7.59 -7.25 13.81
C GLY A 55 -9.11 -7.43 13.95
N ALA A 56 -9.88 -6.93 12.99
CA ALA A 56 -11.33 -7.11 12.94
C ALA A 56 -11.72 -8.39 12.21
N ARG A 57 -12.63 -9.17 12.79
CA ARG A 57 -13.13 -10.41 12.19
C ARG A 57 -13.86 -10.15 10.85
N GLY A 58 -13.71 -11.05 9.89
CA GLY A 58 -14.37 -11.01 8.59
C GLY A 58 -13.86 -9.88 7.67
N LYS A 59 -12.66 -9.36 7.92
CA LYS A 59 -12.07 -8.28 7.13
C LYS A 59 -10.84 -8.75 6.35
N LEU A 60 -10.30 -7.85 5.52
CA LEU A 60 -9.16 -8.12 4.66
C LEU A 60 -7.96 -8.65 5.45
N GLU A 61 -7.68 -8.06 6.61
CA GLU A 61 -6.56 -8.42 7.47
C GLU A 61 -6.62 -9.88 7.96
N GLU A 62 -7.80 -10.41 8.28
CA GLU A 62 -7.97 -11.82 8.68
C GLU A 62 -7.65 -12.77 7.53
N ARG A 63 -8.17 -12.46 6.33
CA ARG A 63 -7.90 -13.27 5.13
C ARG A 63 -6.42 -13.28 4.76
N VAL A 64 -5.79 -12.10 4.77
CA VAL A 64 -4.37 -11.94 4.41
C VAL A 64 -3.48 -12.61 5.44
N ALA A 65 -3.75 -12.47 6.74
CA ALA A 65 -3.03 -13.16 7.80
C ALA A 65 -3.14 -14.70 7.64
N GLY A 66 -4.34 -15.23 7.37
CA GLY A 66 -4.55 -16.65 7.13
C GLY A 66 -3.78 -17.17 5.92
N GLN A 67 -3.79 -16.44 4.80
CA GLN A 67 -3.02 -16.80 3.60
C GLN A 67 -1.51 -16.80 3.84
N ALA A 68 -1.03 -15.93 4.73
CA ALA A 68 0.39 -15.81 5.09
C ALA A 68 0.83 -16.74 6.25
N GLY A 69 -0.05 -17.61 6.75
CA GLY A 69 0.22 -18.49 7.87
C GLY A 69 0.47 -17.76 9.19
N ILE A 70 -0.10 -16.55 9.35
CA ILE A 70 0.02 -15.73 10.56
C ILE A 70 -1.18 -15.99 11.45
N GLU A 71 -0.94 -16.28 12.75
CA GLU A 71 -2.01 -16.40 13.72
C GLU A 71 -2.83 -15.12 13.81
N PHE A 72 -4.15 -15.22 13.66
CA PHE A 72 -5.06 -14.09 13.73
C PHE A 72 -5.91 -14.12 14.99
N LEU A 73 -5.91 -13.02 15.74
CA LEU A 73 -6.74 -12.86 16.93
C LEU A 73 -7.73 -11.71 16.72
N PRO A 74 -9.04 -11.99 16.66
CA PRO A 74 -10.05 -10.97 16.47
C PRO A 74 -10.28 -10.15 17.74
N VAL A 75 -10.46 -8.83 17.55
CA VAL A 75 -10.92 -7.90 18.59
C VAL A 75 -12.14 -7.13 18.12
N ALA A 76 -13.00 -6.75 19.06
CA ALA A 76 -14.11 -5.88 18.78
C ALA A 76 -13.59 -4.50 18.39
N THR A 77 -14.08 -3.97 17.28
CA THR A 77 -13.69 -2.67 16.76
C THR A 77 -14.91 -1.84 16.46
N GLY A 78 -14.82 -0.54 16.72
CA GLY A 78 -15.86 0.43 16.35
C GLY A 78 -15.35 1.35 15.23
N LYS A 79 -16.08 1.45 14.13
CA LYS A 79 -15.77 2.38 13.04
C LYS A 79 -16.56 3.67 13.24
N LEU A 80 -15.90 4.74 13.69
CA LEU A 80 -16.53 6.07 13.74
C LEU A 80 -16.72 6.60 12.31
N ARG A 81 -17.96 6.61 11.84
CA ARG A 81 -18.33 7.18 10.54
C ARG A 81 -18.45 8.69 10.68
N ARG A 82 -17.59 9.41 9.97
CA ARG A 82 -17.62 10.87 9.97
C ARG A 82 -18.84 11.36 9.19
N ALA A 83 -19.57 12.32 9.77
CA ALA A 83 -20.58 13.11 9.08
C ALA A 83 -20.08 14.54 8.88
N LYS A 84 -20.63 15.25 7.89
CA LYS A 84 -20.29 16.66 7.65
C LYS A 84 -20.66 17.56 8.85
N ASN A 85 -21.69 17.18 9.63
CA ASN A 85 -22.12 17.89 10.85
C ASN A 85 -21.85 17.02 12.10
N PRO A 86 -21.44 17.62 13.24
CA PRO A 86 -21.24 16.91 14.51
C PRO A 86 -22.48 16.15 15.00
N LEU A 87 -23.68 16.72 14.82
CA LEU A 87 -24.96 16.09 15.15
C LEU A 87 -25.25 14.84 14.29
N GLY A 88 -24.80 14.82 13.04
CA GLY A 88 -24.89 13.64 12.15
C GLY A 88 -23.96 12.49 12.55
N MET A 89 -23.05 12.69 13.51
CA MET A 89 -22.22 11.63 14.10
C MET A 89 -22.97 10.85 15.19
N LEU A 90 -24.05 11.37 15.74
CA LEU A 90 -24.91 10.74 16.76
C LEU A 90 -25.90 9.75 16.12
N THR A 91 -25.42 8.85 15.26
CA THR A 91 -26.25 7.77 14.72
C THR A 91 -26.21 6.55 15.65
N TRP A 92 -27.30 5.78 15.69
CA TRP A 92 -27.36 4.55 16.48
C TRP A 92 -26.23 3.57 16.14
N THR A 93 -25.81 3.53 14.90
CA THR A 93 -24.64 2.76 14.43
C THR A 93 -23.33 3.27 15.02
N ASN A 94 -23.12 4.58 15.11
CA ASN A 94 -21.92 5.13 15.74
C ASN A 94 -21.93 4.94 17.26
N ILE A 95 -23.09 5.00 17.91
CA ILE A 95 -23.23 4.73 19.36
C ILE A 95 -22.92 3.26 19.65
N LYS A 96 -23.46 2.32 18.88
CA LYS A 96 -23.12 0.88 18.97
C LYS A 96 -21.64 0.62 18.74
N ASP A 97 -21.08 1.25 17.72
CA ASP A 97 -19.65 1.11 17.39
C ASP A 97 -18.77 1.73 18.49
N LEU A 98 -19.18 2.85 19.06
CA LEU A 98 -18.47 3.48 20.19
C LEU A 98 -18.48 2.61 21.46
N ALA A 99 -19.61 1.92 21.76
CA ALA A 99 -19.70 0.98 22.87
C ALA A 99 -18.82 -0.26 22.69
N ARG A 100 -18.47 -0.64 21.47
CA ARG A 100 -17.55 -1.74 21.17
C ARG A 100 -16.07 -1.39 21.45
N VAL A 101 -15.72 -0.10 21.42
CA VAL A 101 -14.32 0.33 21.60
C VAL A 101 -13.75 -0.05 22.97
N PRO A 102 -14.44 0.20 24.11
CA PRO A 102 -13.97 -0.26 25.42
C PRO A 102 -13.81 -1.77 25.51
N TRP A 103 -14.77 -2.52 24.94
CA TRP A 103 -14.68 -3.99 24.90
C TRP A 103 -13.48 -4.48 24.10
N GLY A 104 -13.24 -3.91 22.93
CA GLY A 104 -12.05 -4.20 22.12
C GLY A 104 -10.75 -3.83 22.83
N ALA A 105 -10.74 -2.75 23.60
CA ALA A 105 -9.59 -2.39 24.44
C ALA A 105 -9.31 -3.43 25.53
N LEU A 106 -10.35 -3.93 26.22
CA LEU A 106 -10.20 -4.99 27.23
C LEU A 106 -9.69 -6.30 26.60
N GLN A 107 -10.26 -6.71 25.47
CA GLN A 107 -9.77 -7.87 24.71
C GLN A 107 -8.30 -7.70 24.31
N SER A 108 -7.94 -6.52 23.82
CA SER A 108 -6.56 -6.21 23.41
C SER A 108 -5.59 -6.26 24.60
N VAL A 109 -6.00 -5.75 25.77
CA VAL A 109 -5.20 -5.85 27.01
C VAL A 109 -4.98 -7.31 27.42
N ALA A 110 -6.04 -8.14 27.35
CA ALA A 110 -5.92 -9.57 27.66
C ALA A 110 -4.95 -10.28 26.69
N ILE A 111 -5.05 -9.97 25.38
CA ILE A 111 -4.15 -10.52 24.36
C ILE A 111 -2.70 -10.10 24.62
N VAL A 112 -2.44 -8.81 24.81
CA VAL A 112 -1.08 -8.28 25.04
C VAL A 112 -0.46 -8.87 26.33
N ARG A 113 -1.25 -8.99 27.40
CA ARG A 113 -0.78 -9.62 28.65
C ARG A 113 -0.48 -11.10 28.49
N LYS A 114 -1.31 -11.84 27.75
CA LYS A 114 -1.13 -13.28 27.52
C LYS A 114 0.06 -13.57 26.61
N ARG A 115 0.19 -12.81 25.48
CA ARG A 115 1.22 -13.03 24.47
C ARG A 115 2.57 -12.44 24.85
N LYS A 116 2.60 -11.46 25.75
CA LYS A 116 3.81 -10.77 26.22
C LYS A 116 4.74 -10.36 25.06
N PRO A 117 4.23 -9.62 24.05
CA PRO A 117 5.05 -9.27 22.91
C PRO A 117 6.25 -8.40 23.31
N ASP A 118 7.36 -8.54 22.61
CA ASP A 118 8.54 -7.69 22.77
C ASP A 118 8.27 -6.32 22.14
N VAL A 119 7.44 -6.29 21.09
CA VAL A 119 7.01 -5.06 20.44
C VAL A 119 5.62 -5.21 19.81
N VAL A 120 4.85 -4.13 19.81
CA VAL A 120 3.58 -4.02 19.08
C VAL A 120 3.76 -3.01 17.94
N VAL A 121 3.32 -3.38 16.74
CA VAL A 121 3.46 -2.53 15.53
C VAL A 121 2.08 -2.19 14.98
N GLY A 122 1.76 -0.89 14.95
CA GLY A 122 0.51 -0.37 14.43
C GLY A 122 0.66 0.26 13.05
N PHE A 123 -0.08 -0.26 12.06
CA PHE A 123 -0.12 0.25 10.69
C PHE A 123 -1.30 1.19 10.44
N GLY A 124 -2.01 1.60 11.49
CA GLY A 124 -3.14 2.51 11.36
C GLY A 124 -4.48 1.83 11.08
N GLY A 125 -5.45 2.66 10.72
CA GLY A 125 -6.85 2.28 10.71
C GLY A 125 -7.46 2.26 12.11
N TYR A 126 -8.81 2.23 12.17
CA TYR A 126 -9.53 2.21 13.45
C TYR A 126 -9.24 0.94 14.29
N VAL A 127 -8.80 -0.12 13.63
CA VAL A 127 -8.49 -1.43 14.22
C VAL A 127 -7.22 -1.37 15.07
N ALA A 128 -6.25 -0.55 14.69
CA ALA A 128 -4.99 -0.44 15.42
C ALA A 128 -5.13 0.30 16.76
N VAL A 129 -6.17 1.12 16.93
CA VAL A 129 -6.33 1.96 18.13
C VAL A 129 -6.42 1.15 19.43
N PRO A 130 -7.36 0.19 19.60
CA PRO A 130 -7.48 -0.54 20.85
C PRO A 130 -6.22 -1.35 21.19
N VAL A 131 -5.56 -1.93 20.19
CA VAL A 131 -4.34 -2.74 20.38
C VAL A 131 -3.15 -1.87 20.78
N SER A 132 -2.99 -0.71 20.12
CA SER A 132 -1.91 0.24 20.46
C SER A 132 -2.09 0.85 21.86
N VAL A 133 -3.33 1.18 22.24
CA VAL A 133 -3.63 1.62 23.61
C VAL A 133 -3.33 0.52 24.62
N ALA A 134 -3.69 -0.73 24.33
CA ALA A 134 -3.38 -1.87 25.17
C ALA A 134 -1.87 -2.09 25.35
N ALA A 135 -1.09 -1.94 24.27
CA ALA A 135 0.37 -2.00 24.33
C ALA A 135 0.93 -0.96 25.32
N TRP A 136 0.48 0.27 25.19
CA TRP A 136 0.88 1.36 26.09
C TRP A 136 0.49 1.10 27.56
N LEU A 137 -0.76 0.67 27.81
CA LEU A 137 -1.24 0.31 29.16
C LEU A 137 -0.44 -0.85 29.77
N CYS A 138 -0.06 -1.83 28.96
CA CYS A 138 0.75 -2.98 29.38
C CYS A 138 2.27 -2.69 29.38
N ARG A 139 2.68 -1.45 29.16
CA ARG A 139 4.10 -1.02 29.08
C ARG A 139 4.91 -1.84 28.06
N ARG A 140 4.29 -2.23 26.94
CA ARG A 140 4.98 -2.89 25.84
C ARG A 140 5.42 -1.84 24.82
N PRO A 141 6.64 -1.97 24.26
CA PRO A 141 7.10 -1.07 23.20
C PRO A 141 6.11 -1.02 22.05
N LEU A 142 5.80 0.20 21.58
CA LEU A 142 4.87 0.46 20.50
C LEU A 142 5.59 1.21 19.37
N VAL A 143 5.52 0.66 18.17
CA VAL A 143 5.92 1.31 16.92
C VAL A 143 4.67 1.66 16.13
N ILE A 144 4.56 2.88 15.62
CA ILE A 144 3.49 3.29 14.72
C ILE A 144 4.10 3.63 13.37
N HIS A 145 3.52 3.09 12.30
CA HIS A 145 3.87 3.42 10.93
C HIS A 145 2.74 4.16 10.22
N GLU A 146 3.08 5.30 9.58
CA GLU A 146 2.15 6.08 8.74
C GLU A 146 2.53 5.89 7.27
N GLN A 147 1.60 5.34 6.49
CA GLN A 147 1.79 4.99 5.09
C GLN A 147 1.53 6.14 4.13
N THR A 148 0.77 7.16 4.56
CA THR A 148 0.33 8.25 3.69
C THR A 148 1.14 9.52 3.94
N VAL A 149 1.15 10.40 2.95
CA VAL A 149 1.77 11.73 3.08
C VAL A 149 1.05 12.57 4.14
N ARG A 150 -0.25 12.34 4.34
CA ARG A 150 -1.06 13.00 5.36
C ARG A 150 -1.21 12.12 6.60
N LEU A 151 -0.84 12.65 7.76
CA LEU A 151 -0.98 11.93 9.03
C LEU A 151 -2.44 11.61 9.37
N GLY A 152 -2.77 10.32 9.47
CA GLY A 152 -4.07 9.85 9.88
C GLY A 152 -4.39 10.22 11.35
N LEU A 153 -5.68 10.49 11.66
CA LEU A 153 -6.07 10.90 13.02
C LEU A 153 -5.73 9.85 14.08
N ALA A 154 -5.91 8.57 13.76
CA ALA A 154 -5.54 7.48 14.66
C ALA A 154 -4.05 7.52 14.96
N ASN A 155 -3.21 7.56 13.93
CA ASN A 155 -1.75 7.60 14.08
C ASN A 155 -1.28 8.89 14.76
N ARG A 156 -1.93 10.03 14.52
CA ARG A 156 -1.63 11.29 15.24
C ARG A 156 -1.82 11.18 16.76
N LEU A 157 -2.85 10.45 17.20
CA LEU A 157 -3.08 10.17 18.61
C LEU A 157 -2.06 9.17 19.14
N LEU A 158 -1.90 8.04 18.45
CA LEU A 158 -1.07 6.91 18.87
C LEU A 158 0.42 7.26 18.89
N ALA A 159 0.87 8.14 18.01
CA ALA A 159 2.26 8.63 17.98
C ALA A 159 2.71 9.27 19.30
N ARG A 160 1.77 9.83 20.10
CA ARG A 160 2.10 10.37 21.43
C ARG A 160 2.50 9.27 22.42
N MET A 161 1.96 8.07 22.25
CA MET A 161 2.18 6.89 23.13
C MET A 161 3.27 5.98 22.60
N ALA A 162 3.62 6.08 21.32
CA ALA A 162 4.60 5.22 20.68
C ALA A 162 6.03 5.46 21.19
N LYS A 163 6.82 4.38 21.35
CA LYS A 163 8.27 4.44 21.59
C LYS A 163 8.98 4.97 20.36
N SER A 164 8.53 4.56 19.16
CA SER A 164 9.01 5.05 17.87
C SER A 164 7.84 5.27 16.89
N THR A 165 7.98 6.28 16.04
CA THR A 165 7.03 6.53 14.93
C THR A 165 7.79 6.53 13.62
N THR A 166 7.26 5.87 12.60
CA THR A 166 7.84 5.87 11.26
C THR A 166 6.84 6.45 10.27
N VAL A 167 7.35 7.16 9.29
CA VAL A 167 6.54 7.81 8.26
C VAL A 167 7.06 7.48 6.87
N SER A 168 6.17 7.53 5.89
CA SER A 168 6.51 7.24 4.50
C SER A 168 7.20 8.40 3.79
N SER A 169 6.97 9.65 4.23
CA SER A 169 7.48 10.86 3.58
C SER A 169 8.02 11.87 4.59
N PRO A 170 9.07 12.64 4.23
CA PRO A 170 9.59 13.74 5.06
C PRO A 170 8.52 14.78 5.44
N SER A 171 7.61 15.11 4.52
CA SER A 171 6.52 16.07 4.76
C SER A 171 5.57 15.65 5.87
N THR A 172 5.47 14.35 6.17
CA THR A 172 4.62 13.82 7.25
C THR A 172 5.23 14.10 8.64
N LEU A 173 6.55 14.29 8.74
CA LEU A 173 7.22 14.62 10.02
C LEU A 173 6.67 15.89 10.64
N ASP A 174 6.38 16.91 9.82
CA ASP A 174 5.88 18.21 10.28
C ASP A 174 4.49 18.14 10.87
N LEU A 175 3.73 17.09 10.53
CA LEU A 175 2.37 16.84 10.99
C LEU A 175 2.34 16.11 12.34
N LEU A 176 3.48 15.54 12.78
CA LEU A 176 3.58 14.81 14.04
C LEU A 176 3.57 15.74 15.25
N PRO A 177 2.97 15.30 16.38
CA PRO A 177 3.07 16.02 17.65
C PRO A 177 4.56 16.16 18.07
N GLY A 178 4.94 17.30 18.64
CA GLY A 178 6.33 17.68 18.86
C GLY A 178 7.25 16.65 19.52
N ARG A 179 6.78 15.92 20.56
CA ARG A 179 7.56 14.84 21.18
C ARG A 179 7.66 13.60 20.28
N ALA A 180 6.61 13.28 19.52
CA ALA A 180 6.63 12.17 18.58
C ALA A 180 7.57 12.45 17.40
N ARG A 181 7.59 13.69 16.90
CA ARG A 181 8.49 14.13 15.83
C ARG A 181 9.97 13.88 16.14
N LYS A 182 10.40 14.12 17.40
CA LYS A 182 11.79 13.88 17.84
C LYS A 182 12.20 12.39 17.84
N ARG A 183 11.22 11.47 17.80
CA ARG A 183 11.41 10.01 17.80
C ARG A 183 10.91 9.37 16.50
N ALA A 184 10.69 10.19 15.49
CA ALA A 184 10.19 9.72 14.21
C ALA A 184 11.32 9.55 13.19
N GLU A 185 11.23 8.51 12.39
CA GLU A 185 12.14 8.22 11.29
C GLU A 185 11.37 8.13 9.97
N VAL A 186 11.95 8.64 8.88
CA VAL A 186 11.42 8.49 7.52
C VAL A 186 11.98 7.20 6.96
N VAL A 187 11.19 6.14 6.95
CA VAL A 187 11.60 4.83 6.42
C VAL A 187 11.01 4.53 5.04
N GLY A 188 10.00 5.28 4.61
CA GLY A 188 9.20 4.95 3.43
C GLY A 188 8.05 4.02 3.76
N ASN A 189 7.21 3.72 2.76
CA ASN A 189 6.14 2.73 2.91
C ASN A 189 6.64 1.36 2.42
N PRO A 190 6.53 0.29 3.23
CA PRO A 190 6.95 -1.05 2.82
C PRO A 190 6.27 -1.51 1.53
N ILE A 191 7.06 -1.85 0.55
CA ILE A 191 6.64 -2.36 -0.75
C ILE A 191 7.23 -3.76 -0.97
N ARG A 192 6.56 -4.54 -1.80
CA ARG A 192 6.95 -5.93 -2.08
C ARG A 192 8.28 -5.99 -2.82
N ALA A 193 9.22 -6.81 -2.33
CA ALA A 193 10.54 -6.96 -2.94
C ALA A 193 10.47 -7.52 -4.38
N GLU A 194 9.47 -8.37 -4.65
CA GLU A 194 9.26 -9.01 -5.95
C GLU A 194 9.05 -8.00 -7.08
N LEU A 195 8.57 -6.79 -6.77
CA LEU A 195 8.35 -5.74 -7.76
C LEU A 195 9.63 -5.27 -8.46
N PHE A 196 10.79 -5.45 -7.85
CA PHE A 196 12.08 -5.04 -8.44
C PHE A 196 12.68 -6.07 -9.42
N GLY A 197 12.14 -7.28 -9.46
CA GLY A 197 12.61 -8.37 -10.32
C GLY A 197 11.87 -8.48 -11.66
N GLY A 198 11.15 -7.45 -12.09
CA GLY A 198 10.34 -7.49 -13.31
C GLY A 198 11.14 -7.56 -14.59
N ASP A 199 10.62 -8.28 -15.58
CA ASP A 199 11.18 -8.42 -16.93
C ASP A 199 10.11 -8.21 -18.01
N PRO A 200 10.34 -7.27 -18.97
CA PRO A 200 9.37 -6.99 -20.03
C PRO A 200 9.06 -8.19 -20.92
N GLY A 201 10.05 -9.05 -21.18
CA GLY A 201 9.88 -10.25 -22.02
C GLY A 201 8.96 -11.28 -21.35
N ARG A 202 9.09 -11.43 -20.02
CA ARG A 202 8.18 -12.29 -19.24
C ARG A 202 6.75 -11.76 -19.28
N ALA A 203 6.54 -10.44 -19.20
CA ALA A 203 5.20 -9.86 -19.34
C ALA A 203 4.57 -10.20 -20.69
N ILE A 204 5.34 -10.03 -21.78
CA ILE A 204 4.88 -10.32 -23.15
C ILE A 204 4.49 -11.80 -23.28
N ALA A 205 5.30 -12.70 -22.74
CA ALA A 205 5.05 -14.14 -22.81
C ALA A 205 3.85 -14.55 -21.93
N ALA A 206 3.84 -14.14 -20.67
CA ALA A 206 2.81 -14.54 -19.68
C ALA A 206 1.42 -14.01 -20.03
N LEU A 207 1.31 -12.80 -20.57
CA LEU A 207 0.05 -12.19 -20.96
C LEU A 207 -0.29 -12.39 -22.45
N ALA A 208 0.53 -13.16 -23.18
CA ALA A 208 0.35 -13.44 -24.61
C ALA A 208 0.19 -12.17 -25.46
N LEU A 209 1.02 -11.15 -25.24
CA LEU A 209 0.96 -9.84 -25.90
C LEU A 209 1.56 -9.89 -27.32
N THR A 210 1.16 -10.86 -28.13
CA THR A 210 1.76 -11.13 -29.45
C THR A 210 1.45 -10.03 -30.50
N GLY A 211 0.39 -9.27 -30.30
CA GLY A 211 -0.01 -8.17 -31.19
C GLY A 211 0.55 -6.81 -30.81
N PHE A 212 1.30 -6.72 -29.69
CA PHE A 212 1.88 -5.43 -29.28
C PHE A 212 2.97 -4.97 -30.24
N ASP A 213 2.85 -3.72 -30.71
CA ASP A 213 3.88 -3.09 -31.53
C ASP A 213 5.05 -2.65 -30.62
N ARG A 214 6.24 -3.16 -30.90
CA ARG A 214 7.46 -2.82 -30.14
C ARG A 214 7.95 -1.38 -30.33
N ASN A 215 7.43 -0.68 -31.35
CA ASN A 215 7.76 0.72 -31.60
C ASN A 215 6.86 1.68 -30.82
N LEU A 216 5.74 1.17 -30.29
CA LEU A 216 4.81 1.96 -29.46
C LEU A 216 5.15 1.81 -27.97
N PRO A 217 5.06 2.89 -27.19
CA PRO A 217 5.16 2.81 -25.75
C PRO A 217 4.02 1.97 -25.16
N THR A 218 4.23 1.39 -24.00
CA THR A 218 3.21 0.62 -23.29
C THR A 218 2.64 1.42 -22.11
N VAL A 219 1.33 1.56 -22.08
CA VAL A 219 0.58 2.20 -20.98
C VAL A 219 -0.09 1.14 -20.12
N TYR A 220 0.24 1.12 -18.84
CA TYR A 220 -0.45 0.29 -17.85
C TYR A 220 -1.53 1.10 -17.13
N VAL A 221 -2.78 0.63 -17.21
CA VAL A 221 -3.94 1.26 -16.58
C VAL A 221 -4.44 0.41 -15.42
N THR A 222 -4.57 0.98 -14.22
CA THR A 222 -5.08 0.24 -13.06
C THR A 222 -5.83 1.12 -12.06
N GLY A 223 -6.93 0.60 -11.57
CA GLY A 223 -7.66 1.15 -10.42
C GLY A 223 -7.29 0.46 -9.09
N GLY A 224 -6.25 -0.39 -9.08
CA GLY A 224 -5.93 -1.32 -8.00
C GLY A 224 -6.73 -2.62 -8.13
N ALA A 225 -6.65 -3.50 -7.12
CA ALA A 225 -7.21 -4.87 -7.17
C ALA A 225 -8.72 -4.94 -7.44
N GLN A 226 -9.48 -3.91 -7.07
CA GLN A 226 -10.93 -3.87 -7.30
C GLN A 226 -11.34 -3.10 -8.56
N GLY A 227 -10.37 -2.52 -9.26
CA GLY A 227 -10.62 -1.61 -10.36
C GLY A 227 -11.11 -0.22 -9.91
N ALA A 228 -11.31 0.67 -10.87
CA ALA A 228 -11.80 2.02 -10.63
C ALA A 228 -12.69 2.48 -11.79
N ARG A 229 -14.00 2.47 -11.59
CA ARG A 229 -14.97 2.82 -12.64
C ARG A 229 -14.66 4.14 -13.34
N GLN A 230 -14.26 5.18 -12.59
CA GLN A 230 -13.88 6.47 -13.16
C GLN A 230 -12.69 6.34 -14.12
N ILE A 231 -11.62 5.64 -13.72
CA ILE A 231 -10.44 5.43 -14.58
C ILE A 231 -10.83 4.60 -15.79
N ASN A 232 -11.60 3.52 -15.59
CA ASN A 232 -12.04 2.66 -16.66
C ASN A 232 -12.85 3.46 -17.70
N ASN A 233 -13.81 4.31 -17.26
CA ASN A 233 -14.58 5.16 -18.16
C ASN A 233 -13.68 6.13 -18.93
N LEU A 234 -12.85 6.90 -18.23
CA LEU A 234 -11.95 7.87 -18.86
C LEU A 234 -11.07 7.26 -19.96
N VAL A 235 -10.60 6.02 -19.73
CA VAL A 235 -9.77 5.32 -20.70
C VAL A 235 -10.61 4.73 -21.83
N THR A 236 -11.78 4.13 -21.54
CA THR A 236 -12.61 3.53 -22.59
C THR A 236 -13.27 4.56 -23.50
N ASP A 237 -13.59 5.75 -22.99
CA ASP A 237 -14.20 6.84 -23.77
C ASP A 237 -13.28 7.34 -24.90
N ASP A 238 -11.97 7.18 -24.77
CA ASP A 238 -10.98 7.62 -25.77
C ASP A 238 -10.02 6.48 -26.20
N LEU A 239 -10.43 5.23 -25.98
CA LEU A 239 -9.61 4.05 -26.22
C LEU A 239 -9.11 3.93 -27.66
N PRO A 240 -9.92 4.16 -28.72
CA PRO A 240 -9.43 4.10 -30.12
C PRO A 240 -8.31 5.09 -30.41
N TRP A 241 -8.33 6.28 -29.79
CA TRP A 241 -7.23 7.24 -29.93
C TRP A 241 -5.98 6.73 -29.19
N LEU A 242 -6.12 6.25 -27.96
CA LEU A 242 -5.00 5.79 -27.15
C LEU A 242 -4.26 4.62 -27.82
N LEU A 243 -4.99 3.67 -28.41
CA LEU A 243 -4.43 2.50 -29.08
C LEU A 243 -3.67 2.83 -30.39
N LYS A 244 -3.88 4.01 -30.97
CA LYS A 244 -3.04 4.52 -32.07
C LYS A 244 -1.70 5.10 -31.59
N GLN A 245 -1.57 5.40 -30.29
CA GLN A 245 -0.40 6.03 -29.71
C GLN A 245 0.42 5.06 -28.82
N ALA A 246 -0.20 3.99 -28.33
CA ALA A 246 0.41 3.11 -27.35
C ALA A 246 -0.21 1.71 -27.35
N ASN A 247 0.57 0.72 -26.93
CA ASN A 247 0.00 -0.53 -26.41
C ASN A 247 -0.60 -0.29 -25.03
N VAL A 248 -1.69 -0.96 -24.69
CA VAL A 248 -2.40 -0.74 -23.43
C VAL A 248 -2.63 -2.06 -22.70
N ILE A 249 -2.15 -2.16 -21.47
CA ILE A 249 -2.51 -3.22 -20.51
C ILE A 249 -3.49 -2.58 -19.53
N HIS A 250 -4.74 -3.06 -19.49
CA HIS A 250 -5.80 -2.48 -18.67
C HIS A 250 -6.32 -3.48 -17.63
N GLN A 251 -5.95 -3.28 -16.37
CA GLN A 251 -6.53 -3.99 -15.22
C GLN A 251 -7.77 -3.24 -14.73
N CYS A 252 -8.95 -3.69 -15.14
CA CYS A 252 -10.21 -2.98 -14.89
C CYS A 252 -10.94 -3.40 -13.59
N GLY A 253 -10.62 -4.56 -13.01
CA GLY A 253 -11.28 -5.12 -11.82
C GLY A 253 -12.49 -6.00 -12.16
N ALA A 254 -12.81 -6.95 -11.28
CA ALA A 254 -13.84 -7.98 -11.46
C ALA A 254 -15.24 -7.41 -11.74
N THR A 255 -15.59 -6.30 -11.11
CA THR A 255 -16.93 -5.71 -11.25
C THR A 255 -17.15 -4.98 -12.58
N GLU A 256 -16.08 -4.62 -13.27
CA GLU A 256 -16.15 -3.81 -14.50
C GLU A 256 -15.74 -4.60 -15.76
N ILE A 257 -15.21 -5.80 -15.62
CA ILE A 257 -14.61 -6.57 -16.73
C ILE A 257 -15.58 -6.80 -17.88
N THR A 258 -16.84 -7.13 -17.59
CA THR A 258 -17.85 -7.37 -18.63
C THR A 258 -18.11 -6.12 -19.44
N ARG A 259 -18.36 -5.00 -18.77
CA ARG A 259 -18.65 -3.71 -19.43
C ARG A 259 -17.48 -3.21 -20.27
N VAL A 260 -16.25 -3.30 -19.73
CA VAL A 260 -15.06 -2.85 -20.45
C VAL A 260 -14.78 -3.77 -21.64
N ARG A 261 -15.06 -5.07 -21.53
CA ARG A 261 -14.93 -6.02 -22.63
C ARG A 261 -15.89 -5.71 -23.77
N GLU A 262 -17.15 -5.38 -23.46
CA GLU A 262 -18.14 -4.98 -24.46
C GLU A 262 -17.65 -3.77 -25.27
N THR A 263 -17.00 -2.80 -24.64
CA THR A 263 -16.36 -1.66 -25.34
C THR A 263 -15.18 -2.11 -26.19
N ALA A 264 -14.33 -3.00 -25.65
CA ALA A 264 -13.17 -3.51 -26.37
C ALA A 264 -13.55 -4.37 -27.60
N ASP A 265 -14.69 -5.05 -27.55
CA ASP A 265 -15.17 -5.88 -28.66
C ASP A 265 -15.66 -5.07 -29.88
N GLN A 266 -15.91 -3.77 -29.69
CA GLN A 266 -16.26 -2.84 -30.76
C GLN A 266 -15.03 -2.26 -31.50
N LEU A 267 -13.81 -2.53 -31.01
CA LEU A 267 -12.59 -2.09 -31.64
C LEU A 267 -12.34 -2.83 -32.97
N SER A 268 -11.77 -2.12 -33.94
CA SER A 268 -11.26 -2.75 -35.16
C SER A 268 -10.11 -3.72 -34.84
N PRO A 269 -9.91 -4.77 -35.64
CA PRO A 269 -8.89 -5.79 -35.38
C PRO A 269 -7.47 -5.22 -35.24
N ASP A 270 -7.14 -4.20 -36.01
CA ASP A 270 -5.86 -3.48 -36.00
C ASP A 270 -5.62 -2.72 -34.68
N LEU A 271 -6.65 -2.20 -34.04
CA LEU A 271 -6.54 -1.57 -32.73
C LEU A 271 -6.60 -2.61 -31.59
N LYS A 272 -7.43 -3.63 -31.74
CA LYS A 272 -7.64 -4.65 -30.71
C LYS A 272 -6.35 -5.40 -30.36
N GLN A 273 -5.44 -5.60 -31.30
CA GLN A 273 -4.15 -6.26 -31.07
C GLN A 273 -3.23 -5.48 -30.10
N HIS A 274 -3.41 -4.16 -29.97
CA HIS A 274 -2.66 -3.29 -29.05
C HIS A 274 -3.29 -3.20 -27.65
N TYR A 275 -4.38 -3.95 -27.40
CA TYR A 275 -5.13 -3.88 -26.15
C TYR A 275 -5.18 -5.20 -25.42
N HIS A 276 -4.64 -5.25 -24.20
CA HIS A 276 -4.77 -6.37 -23.29
C HIS A 276 -5.65 -5.99 -22.11
N LEU A 277 -6.82 -6.61 -21.99
CA LEU A 277 -7.78 -6.40 -20.91
C LEU A 277 -7.69 -7.54 -19.88
N ALA A 278 -7.41 -7.19 -18.65
CA ALA A 278 -7.37 -8.12 -17.52
C ALA A 278 -8.32 -7.69 -16.40
N GLU A 279 -8.95 -8.65 -15.76
CA GLU A 279 -9.67 -8.43 -14.52
C GLU A 279 -8.71 -8.05 -13.40
N PHE A 280 -7.65 -8.82 -13.26
CA PHE A 280 -6.61 -8.66 -12.25
C PHE A 280 -5.28 -9.18 -12.79
N ILE A 281 -4.20 -8.48 -12.47
CA ILE A 281 -2.83 -8.89 -12.74
C ILE A 281 -2.20 -9.30 -11.40
N GLY A 282 -1.80 -10.55 -11.33
CA GLY A 282 -1.30 -11.20 -10.13
C GLY A 282 0.22 -11.19 -10.03
N THR A 283 0.79 -12.38 -10.23
CA THR A 283 2.25 -12.63 -10.18
C THR A 283 3.02 -11.95 -11.29
N GLU A 284 2.34 -11.59 -12.38
CA GLU A 284 2.90 -10.90 -13.56
C GLU A 284 3.10 -9.39 -13.33
N LEU A 285 2.58 -8.84 -12.22
CA LEU A 285 2.61 -7.39 -11.97
C LEU A 285 4.02 -6.78 -11.99
N PRO A 286 5.07 -7.41 -11.45
CA PRO A 286 6.44 -6.91 -11.57
C PRO A 286 6.87 -6.74 -13.04
N ASP A 287 6.55 -7.73 -13.87
CA ASP A 287 6.90 -7.77 -15.28
C ASP A 287 6.10 -6.72 -16.08
N VAL A 288 4.82 -6.54 -15.74
CA VAL A 288 3.98 -5.47 -16.31
C VAL A 288 4.53 -4.09 -15.96
N PHE A 289 4.95 -3.88 -14.71
CA PHE A 289 5.62 -2.63 -14.35
C PHE A 289 6.93 -2.45 -15.12
N ALA A 290 7.72 -3.51 -15.32
CA ALA A 290 8.95 -3.44 -16.10
C ALA A 290 8.66 -3.02 -17.55
N LEU A 291 7.62 -3.57 -18.17
CA LEU A 291 7.21 -3.28 -19.54
C LEU A 291 6.58 -1.87 -19.70
N ALA A 292 5.88 -1.36 -18.68
CA ALA A 292 5.15 -0.10 -18.76
C ALA A 292 6.08 1.12 -18.86
N ASP A 293 5.86 1.97 -19.87
CA ASP A 293 6.48 3.29 -20.05
C ASP A 293 5.73 4.38 -19.30
N LEU A 294 4.42 4.21 -19.12
CA LEU A 294 3.53 5.13 -18.42
C LEU A 294 2.49 4.33 -17.62
N VAL A 295 2.19 4.78 -16.42
CA VAL A 295 1.16 4.16 -15.58
C VAL A 295 0.02 5.15 -15.34
N ILE A 296 -1.23 4.72 -15.53
CA ILE A 296 -2.42 5.50 -15.16
C ILE A 296 -3.06 4.79 -13.98
N ALA A 297 -3.12 5.45 -12.81
CA ALA A 297 -3.54 4.78 -11.59
C ALA A 297 -4.24 5.69 -10.58
N ARG A 298 -4.82 5.06 -9.55
CA ARG A 298 -5.16 5.74 -8.28
C ARG A 298 -3.89 6.10 -7.51
N SER A 299 -3.99 7.08 -6.63
CA SER A 299 -2.90 7.55 -5.77
C SER A 299 -2.99 7.02 -4.34
N GLY A 300 -3.30 5.73 -4.19
CA GLY A 300 -3.21 5.05 -2.90
C GLY A 300 -1.77 5.00 -2.39
N ALA A 301 -1.58 4.94 -1.06
CA ALA A 301 -0.25 4.96 -0.44
C ALA A 301 0.70 3.88 -0.99
N GLY A 302 0.21 2.64 -1.17
CA GLY A 302 0.99 1.57 -1.80
C GLY A 302 1.38 1.91 -3.22
N THR A 303 0.42 2.32 -4.05
CA THR A 303 0.66 2.63 -5.47
C THR A 303 1.70 3.72 -5.66
N ILE A 304 1.58 4.86 -4.94
CA ILE A 304 2.57 5.96 -5.08
C ILE A 304 3.96 5.53 -4.60
N SER A 305 4.03 4.68 -3.59
CA SER A 305 5.32 4.17 -3.08
C SER A 305 5.96 3.18 -4.05
N GLU A 306 5.17 2.30 -4.67
CA GLU A 306 5.61 1.36 -5.70
C GLU A 306 6.10 2.12 -6.94
N LEU A 307 5.31 3.07 -7.45
CA LEU A 307 5.68 3.89 -8.61
C LEU A 307 6.96 4.70 -8.37
N ALA A 308 7.07 5.32 -7.19
CA ALA A 308 8.26 6.07 -6.81
C ALA A 308 9.50 5.18 -6.73
N ALA A 309 9.42 4.04 -6.05
CA ALA A 309 10.55 3.14 -5.88
C ALA A 309 11.00 2.48 -7.19
N LEU A 310 10.06 2.17 -8.08
CA LEU A 310 10.35 1.64 -9.42
C LEU A 310 10.76 2.74 -10.42
N GLY A 311 10.54 4.01 -10.09
CA GLY A 311 10.78 5.13 -11.00
C GLY A 311 9.86 5.08 -12.21
N LYS A 312 8.58 4.81 -12.01
CA LYS A 312 7.61 4.74 -13.12
C LYS A 312 6.92 6.08 -13.33
N PRO A 313 6.99 6.64 -14.55
CA PRO A 313 6.19 7.79 -14.92
C PRO A 313 4.71 7.48 -14.73
N ALA A 314 3.95 8.41 -14.16
CA ALA A 314 2.56 8.14 -13.86
C ALA A 314 1.63 9.35 -14.03
N ILE A 315 0.38 9.05 -14.43
CA ILE A 315 -0.77 9.95 -14.31
C ILE A 315 -1.63 9.43 -13.17
N LEU A 316 -1.85 10.25 -12.16
CA LEU A 316 -2.56 9.90 -10.94
C LEU A 316 -3.95 10.54 -10.90
N ILE A 317 -4.98 9.72 -10.78
CA ILE A 317 -6.38 10.15 -10.67
C ILE A 317 -6.91 9.72 -9.29
N PRO A 318 -6.88 10.63 -8.30
CA PRO A 318 -7.30 10.32 -6.93
C PRO A 318 -8.77 9.91 -6.83
N LEU A 319 -9.06 9.01 -5.88
CA LEU A 319 -10.44 8.70 -5.53
C LEU A 319 -11.02 9.87 -4.70
N ALA A 320 -12.03 10.55 -5.24
CA ALA A 320 -12.64 11.72 -4.60
C ALA A 320 -13.27 11.42 -3.22
N SER A 321 -13.80 10.19 -3.03
CA SER A 321 -14.38 9.73 -1.77
C SER A 321 -13.36 9.15 -0.77
N ALA A 322 -12.06 9.23 -1.06
CA ALA A 322 -11.04 8.72 -0.13
C ALA A 322 -11.10 9.48 1.22
N ALA A 323 -10.99 8.72 2.31
CA ALA A 323 -11.09 9.25 3.66
C ALA A 323 -10.08 10.39 3.88
N GLY A 324 -10.59 11.57 4.24
CA GLY A 324 -9.75 12.75 4.48
C GLY A 324 -9.00 13.26 3.25
N SER A 325 -9.44 12.89 2.02
CA SER A 325 -8.80 13.25 0.75
C SER A 325 -7.34 12.80 0.65
N GLU A 326 -6.96 11.73 1.35
CA GLU A 326 -5.56 11.26 1.41
C GLU A 326 -4.95 11.01 0.03
N GLN A 327 -5.74 10.44 -0.91
CA GLN A 327 -5.26 10.20 -2.27
C GLN A 327 -4.94 11.50 -3.02
N ALA A 328 -5.74 12.55 -2.81
CA ALA A 328 -5.45 13.86 -3.43
C ALA A 328 -4.14 14.46 -2.88
N PHE A 329 -3.85 14.30 -1.59
CA PHE A 329 -2.57 14.71 -1.01
C PHE A 329 -1.40 13.90 -1.54
N ASN A 330 -1.56 12.60 -1.65
CA ASN A 330 -0.55 11.70 -2.23
C ASN A 330 -0.22 12.10 -3.68
N ALA A 331 -1.25 12.33 -4.50
CA ALA A 331 -1.07 12.73 -5.89
C ALA A 331 -0.36 14.10 -6.02
N ARG A 332 -0.81 15.09 -5.24
CA ARG A 332 -0.14 16.41 -5.22
C ARG A 332 1.31 16.32 -4.81
N TYR A 333 1.63 15.52 -3.80
CA TYR A 333 3.00 15.36 -3.35
C TYR A 333 3.93 14.86 -4.47
N LEU A 334 3.49 13.90 -5.28
CA LEU A 334 4.28 13.45 -6.42
C LEU A 334 4.33 14.48 -7.55
N ASP A 335 3.21 15.16 -7.83
CA ASP A 335 3.11 16.19 -8.89
C ASP A 335 4.01 17.41 -8.57
N GLU A 336 3.95 17.94 -7.36
CA GLU A 336 4.77 19.04 -6.88
C GLU A 336 6.28 18.74 -6.92
N ASN A 337 6.65 17.47 -6.83
CA ASN A 337 8.03 17.01 -6.98
C ASN A 337 8.37 16.56 -8.42
N GLY A 338 7.49 16.75 -9.38
CA GLY A 338 7.67 16.35 -10.77
C GLY A 338 7.80 14.83 -10.98
N ALA A 339 7.34 14.02 -10.00
CA ALA A 339 7.44 12.56 -9.99
C ALA A 339 6.20 11.86 -10.59
N ALA A 340 5.12 12.59 -10.81
CA ALA A 340 3.92 12.15 -11.50
C ALA A 340 3.15 13.37 -12.03
N LYS A 341 2.13 13.15 -12.87
CA LYS A 341 1.11 14.13 -13.23
C LYS A 341 -0.17 13.84 -12.46
N ALA A 342 -0.63 14.75 -11.61
CA ALA A 342 -1.90 14.61 -10.90
C ALA A 342 -3.05 15.26 -11.68
N LEU A 343 -4.12 14.50 -11.89
CA LEU A 343 -5.40 15.03 -12.36
C LEU A 343 -6.37 15.06 -11.17
N LEU A 344 -6.62 16.25 -10.65
CA LEU A 344 -7.38 16.48 -9.41
C LEU A 344 -8.79 16.98 -9.72
N GLY A 345 -9.73 16.69 -8.81
CA GLY A 345 -11.11 17.15 -8.95
C GLY A 345 -11.92 16.33 -9.94
N GLU A 346 -12.75 17.00 -10.70
CA GLU A 346 -13.50 16.42 -11.81
C GLU A 346 -12.59 16.32 -13.02
N VAL A 347 -12.34 15.11 -13.48
CA VAL A 347 -11.45 14.81 -14.61
C VAL A 347 -12.26 14.40 -15.80
N THR A 348 -12.05 15.05 -16.93
CA THR A 348 -12.69 14.73 -18.22
C THR A 348 -11.79 13.83 -19.08
N PRO A 349 -12.35 13.10 -20.08
CA PRO A 349 -11.54 12.37 -21.07
C PRO A 349 -10.51 13.27 -21.77
N ALA A 350 -10.86 14.53 -22.07
CA ALA A 350 -9.96 15.50 -22.68
C ALA A 350 -8.75 15.83 -21.79
N ASP A 351 -8.95 15.97 -20.45
CA ASP A 351 -7.85 16.21 -19.51
C ASP A 351 -6.88 15.03 -19.47
N LEU A 352 -7.43 13.80 -19.42
CA LEU A 352 -6.61 12.60 -19.45
C LEU A 352 -5.85 12.46 -20.76
N ARG A 353 -6.52 12.67 -21.89
CA ARG A 353 -5.91 12.65 -23.23
C ARG A 353 -4.75 13.64 -23.34
N ALA A 354 -4.94 14.88 -22.91
CA ALA A 354 -3.89 15.90 -22.95
C ALA A 354 -2.68 15.51 -22.09
N ALA A 355 -2.91 14.96 -20.91
CA ALA A 355 -1.84 14.49 -20.03
C ALA A 355 -1.08 13.29 -20.63
N ILE A 356 -1.80 12.34 -21.26
CA ILE A 356 -1.19 11.19 -21.94
C ILE A 356 -0.37 11.68 -23.13
N ALA A 357 -0.95 12.50 -24.02
CA ALA A 357 -0.27 13.01 -25.21
C ALA A 357 1.04 13.71 -24.84
N THR A 358 1.01 14.63 -23.85
CA THR A 358 2.20 15.33 -23.38
C THR A 358 3.33 14.37 -22.98
N LEU A 359 2.99 13.28 -22.28
CA LEU A 359 3.98 12.32 -21.79
C LEU A 359 4.41 11.33 -22.88
N LEU A 360 3.53 10.91 -23.80
CA LEU A 360 3.89 10.00 -24.87
C LEU A 360 4.74 10.70 -25.94
N ASP A 361 4.41 11.95 -26.30
CA ASP A 361 5.12 12.72 -27.33
C ASP A 361 6.50 13.21 -26.84
N THR A 362 6.75 13.22 -25.51
CA THR A 362 8.00 13.74 -24.95
C THR A 362 8.72 12.69 -24.11
N PRO A 363 9.54 11.79 -24.72
CA PRO A 363 10.30 10.78 -23.98
C PRO A 363 11.20 11.36 -22.88
N ALA A 364 11.77 12.55 -23.13
CA ALA A 364 12.59 13.26 -22.14
C ALA A 364 11.80 13.63 -20.87
N ALA A 365 10.53 14.03 -21.01
CA ALA A 365 9.65 14.32 -19.87
C ALA A 365 9.37 13.05 -19.04
N ARG A 366 9.12 11.91 -19.68
CA ARG A 366 8.98 10.63 -18.97
C ARG A 366 10.26 10.25 -18.23
N THR A 367 11.41 10.39 -18.88
CA THR A 367 12.73 10.10 -18.24
C THR A 367 12.98 11.00 -17.03
N GLN A 368 12.68 12.30 -17.13
CA GLN A 368 12.81 13.22 -16.01
C GLN A 368 11.85 12.87 -14.87
N MET A 369 10.58 12.57 -15.19
CA MET A 369 9.57 12.15 -14.23
C MET A 369 10.00 10.86 -13.50
N ALA A 370 10.52 9.88 -14.24
CA ALA A 370 11.06 8.64 -13.69
C ALA A 370 12.24 8.89 -12.73
N SER A 371 13.15 9.79 -13.09
CA SER A 371 14.27 10.21 -12.24
C SER A 371 13.78 10.86 -10.96
N ASN A 372 12.87 11.82 -11.06
CA ASN A 372 12.28 12.50 -9.90
C ASN A 372 11.55 11.49 -8.99
N ALA A 373 10.79 10.55 -9.57
CA ALA A 373 10.11 9.51 -8.81
C ALA A 373 11.10 8.68 -7.98
N ARG A 374 12.23 8.24 -8.56
CA ARG A 374 13.27 7.47 -7.85
C ARG A 374 13.87 8.24 -6.67
N THR A 375 13.99 9.57 -6.74
CA THR A 375 14.50 10.37 -5.60
C THR A 375 13.58 10.33 -4.38
N LEU A 376 12.27 10.15 -4.61
CA LEU A 376 11.27 10.01 -3.55
C LEU A 376 11.13 8.56 -3.10
N GLY A 377 11.50 7.62 -3.94
CA GLY A 377 11.39 6.19 -3.68
C GLY A 377 12.21 5.72 -2.49
N LYS A 378 11.69 4.73 -1.77
CA LYS A 378 12.37 4.08 -0.63
C LYS A 378 12.32 2.56 -0.83
N PRO A 379 13.14 2.02 -1.73
CA PRO A 379 13.10 0.57 -2.04
C PRO A 379 13.38 -0.32 -0.83
N ALA A 380 14.23 0.13 0.10
CA ALA A 380 14.56 -0.59 1.34
C ALA A 380 13.61 -0.28 2.52
N ALA A 381 12.40 0.26 2.26
CA ALA A 381 11.48 0.66 3.33
C ALA A 381 11.10 -0.49 4.27
N ALA A 382 10.86 -1.69 3.72
CA ALA A 382 10.49 -2.86 4.52
C ALA A 382 11.63 -3.28 5.47
N GLN A 383 12.86 -3.35 4.96
CA GLN A 383 14.06 -3.69 5.74
C GLN A 383 14.36 -2.62 6.79
N SER A 384 14.24 -1.33 6.43
CA SER A 384 14.43 -0.21 7.35
C SER A 384 13.43 -0.23 8.50
N LEU A 385 12.15 -0.51 8.20
CA LEU A 385 11.11 -0.65 9.22
C LEU A 385 11.33 -1.88 10.09
N ALA A 386 11.69 -3.02 9.50
CA ALA A 386 12.02 -4.24 10.24
C ALA A 386 13.19 -4.02 11.21
N ALA A 387 14.26 -3.39 10.76
CA ALA A 387 15.41 -3.05 11.60
C ALA A 387 15.02 -2.14 12.77
N LEU A 388 14.18 -1.11 12.54
CA LEU A 388 13.67 -0.24 13.60
C LEU A 388 12.81 -1.01 14.62
N ILE A 389 11.93 -1.91 14.15
CA ILE A 389 11.09 -2.76 15.00
C ILE A 389 11.98 -3.62 15.91
N LEU A 390 13.01 -4.28 15.36
CA LEU A 390 13.93 -5.13 16.12
C LEU A 390 14.74 -4.34 17.14
N ARG A 391 15.23 -3.13 16.81
CA ARG A 391 15.87 -2.23 17.79
C ARG A 391 14.92 -1.79 18.90
N THR A 392 13.64 -1.63 18.58
CA THR A 392 12.62 -1.19 19.54
C THR A 392 12.19 -2.33 20.48
N ALA A 393 12.29 -3.59 20.03
CA ALA A 393 11.97 -4.79 20.80
C ALA A 393 13.00 -5.12 21.89
N GLN A 394 14.22 -4.58 21.77
CA GLN A 394 15.30 -4.65 22.79
C GLN A 394 15.06 -3.63 23.90
#